data_6f7080d8105709b224f3341df21b8ffe
#
_entry.id   6f7080d8105709b224f3341df21b8ffe
#
_cell.length_a   1.000
_cell.length_b   1.000
_cell.length_c   1.000
_cell.angle_alpha   90.00
_cell.angle_beta   90.00
_cell.angle_gamma   90.00
#
_symmetry.space_group_name_H-M   'P 1'
#
loop_
_entity.id
_entity.type
_entity.pdbx_description
1 polymer ?
#
loop_
_entity_poly.entity_id
_entity_poly.type
_entity_poly.pdbx_seq_one_letter_code
_entity_poly.pdbx_strand_id
1 'polypeptide(L)'
;MKLPLVLTISLALASLGACSPTLDWRETAAEGSGVVALFPCRPDRHARTLELVGSKLKMEMLVCPAGGATYALSFVDVPEPARVNPVLAELRMAALGNVQAEMPSSSPARIAGMTPNAEALRVAAAGHLPDGAAVQVRAVFFAKGLRVYQGSVIGTKAAAETDEIFLSGFRFPA
;
A
#
# COMPACT_ATOMS: atom_id res chain seq x y z
N MET A 1 35.73 -2.37 68.38
CA MET A 1 35.89 -2.50 66.91
C MET A 1 34.52 -2.61 66.31
N LYS A 2 34.04 -1.54 65.58
CA LYS A 2 32.71 -1.48 64.94
C LYS A 2 32.92 -1.65 63.45
N LEU A 3 32.35 -2.72 62.86
CA LEU A 3 32.34 -3.00 61.42
C LEU A 3 31.21 -2.20 60.80
N PRO A 4 31.41 -1.43 59.74
CA PRO A 4 30.29 -0.81 59.01
C PRO A 4 29.70 -1.79 58.00
N LEU A 5 28.40 -1.99 58.09
CA LEU A 5 27.57 -2.75 57.18
C LEU A 5 27.40 -1.93 55.91
N VAL A 6 28.08 -2.33 54.84
CA VAL A 6 27.94 -1.71 53.53
C VAL A 6 26.69 -2.30 52.86
N LEU A 7 25.63 -1.48 52.79
CA LEU A 7 24.37 -1.80 52.10
C LEU A 7 24.55 -1.52 50.62
N THR A 8 24.80 -2.55 49.82
CA THR A 8 24.84 -2.47 48.34
C THR A 8 23.44 -2.45 47.80
N ILE A 9 22.96 -1.28 47.39
CA ILE A 9 21.71 -1.11 46.66
C ILE A 9 21.98 -1.47 45.19
N SER A 10 21.60 -2.70 44.80
CA SER A 10 21.57 -3.11 43.37
C SER A 10 20.40 -2.45 42.68
N LEU A 11 20.70 -1.42 41.91
CA LEU A 11 19.73 -0.75 41.01
C LEU A 11 19.49 -1.64 39.81
N ALA A 12 18.44 -2.46 39.86
CA ALA A 12 17.95 -3.23 38.71
C ALA A 12 17.34 -2.27 37.71
N LEU A 13 18.09 -1.88 36.67
CA LEU A 13 17.52 -1.23 35.47
C LEU A 13 16.62 -2.25 34.77
N ALA A 14 15.31 -2.15 34.96
CA ALA A 14 14.33 -2.82 34.15
C ALA A 14 14.39 -2.20 32.76
N SER A 15 15.03 -2.87 31.80
CA SER A 15 14.96 -2.56 30.37
C SER A 15 13.53 -2.83 29.92
N LEU A 16 12.70 -1.77 29.87
CA LEU A 16 11.44 -1.75 29.17
C LEU A 16 11.75 -1.93 27.69
N GLY A 17 11.80 -3.18 27.23
CA GLY A 17 11.79 -3.50 25.81
C GLY A 17 10.50 -2.97 25.22
N ALA A 18 10.57 -1.80 24.60
CA ALA A 18 9.47 -1.25 23.82
C ALA A 18 9.21 -2.22 22.66
N CYS A 19 8.25 -3.14 22.83
CA CYS A 19 7.65 -3.87 21.71
C CYS A 19 6.93 -2.85 20.82
N SER A 20 7.63 -2.30 19.84
CA SER A 20 6.95 -1.56 18.77
C SER A 20 6.07 -2.55 18.03
N PRO A 21 4.75 -2.31 17.89
CA PRO A 21 3.89 -3.20 17.13
C PRO A 21 4.42 -3.27 15.70
N THR A 22 4.40 -4.47 15.11
CA THR A 22 4.86 -4.71 13.74
C THR A 22 4.06 -3.88 12.72
N LEU A 23 2.84 -3.48 13.07
CA LEU A 23 1.95 -2.65 12.28
C LEU A 23 1.41 -1.53 13.19
N ASP A 24 1.69 -0.29 12.82
CA ASP A 24 1.22 0.93 13.49
C ASP A 24 0.28 1.69 12.55
N TRP A 25 -0.97 1.27 12.53
CA TRP A 25 -1.99 1.80 11.62
C TRP A 25 -2.26 3.28 11.86
N ARG A 26 -2.05 4.07 10.82
CA ARG A 26 -2.24 5.51 10.83
C ARG A 26 -3.07 5.97 9.64
N GLU A 27 -4.09 6.75 9.95
CA GLU A 27 -4.79 7.49 8.92
C GLU A 27 -3.89 8.60 8.40
N THR A 28 -3.66 8.59 7.10
CA THR A 28 -2.83 9.56 6.40
C THR A 28 -3.67 10.21 5.31
N ALA A 29 -3.88 11.53 5.41
CA ALA A 29 -4.24 12.30 4.23
C ALA A 29 -3.04 12.21 3.28
N ALA A 30 -3.11 11.32 2.29
CA ALA A 30 -2.01 11.08 1.37
C ALA A 30 -1.74 12.37 0.58
N GLU A 31 -0.77 13.15 1.06
CA GLU A 31 -0.52 14.51 0.62
C GLU A 31 -0.38 14.60 -0.89
N GLY A 32 -1.17 15.47 -1.52
CA GLY A 32 -1.24 15.60 -2.97
C GLY A 32 -2.12 14.56 -3.68
N SER A 33 -2.52 13.46 -3.04
CA SER A 33 -3.35 12.43 -3.68
C SER A 33 -4.83 12.79 -3.71
N GLY A 34 -5.31 13.58 -2.75
CA GLY A 34 -6.74 13.86 -2.56
C GLY A 34 -7.52 12.70 -1.95
N VAL A 35 -6.87 11.61 -1.53
CA VAL A 35 -7.48 10.46 -0.88
C VAL A 35 -6.93 10.29 0.53
N VAL A 36 -7.76 9.86 1.46
CA VAL A 36 -7.34 9.40 2.78
C VAL A 36 -7.06 7.91 2.70
N ALA A 37 -5.95 7.47 3.27
CA ALA A 37 -5.51 6.08 3.32
C ALA A 37 -5.11 5.68 4.73
N LEU A 38 -5.31 4.43 5.09
CA LEU A 38 -4.88 3.85 6.36
C LEU A 38 -3.61 3.03 6.13
N PHE A 39 -2.44 3.57 6.48
CA PHE A 39 -1.16 2.89 6.32
C PHE A 39 -0.69 2.20 7.61
N PRO A 40 -0.04 1.02 7.52
CA PRO A 40 0.49 0.31 8.70
C PRO A 40 1.82 0.86 9.21
N CYS A 41 2.37 1.88 8.58
CA CYS A 41 3.53 2.67 9.01
C CYS A 41 3.52 4.04 8.33
N ARG A 42 4.44 4.92 8.69
CA ARG A 42 4.63 6.18 7.96
C ARG A 42 5.17 5.88 6.56
N PRO A 43 4.43 6.20 5.48
CA PRO A 43 4.89 5.91 4.13
C PRO A 43 5.98 6.87 3.65
N ASP A 44 6.93 6.34 2.89
CA ASP A 44 7.88 7.13 2.10
C ASP A 44 7.24 7.56 0.78
N ARG A 45 7.59 8.77 0.32
CA ARG A 45 7.07 9.33 -0.93
C ARG A 45 8.09 9.21 -2.05
N HIS A 46 7.64 8.70 -3.18
CA HIS A 46 8.41 8.56 -4.40
C HIS A 46 7.64 9.14 -5.58
N ALA A 47 8.36 9.52 -6.64
CA ALA A 47 7.76 9.90 -7.91
C ALA A 47 8.63 9.41 -9.06
N ARG A 48 7.99 8.96 -10.14
CA ARG A 48 8.67 8.57 -11.37
C ARG A 48 7.82 8.92 -12.58
N THR A 49 8.45 9.16 -13.71
CA THR A 49 7.77 9.29 -14.99
C THR A 49 7.66 7.91 -15.61
N LEU A 50 6.44 7.52 -16.01
CA LEU A 50 6.13 6.27 -16.70
C LEU A 50 5.53 6.60 -18.06
N GLU A 51 5.72 5.72 -19.02
CA GLU A 51 4.95 5.72 -20.25
C GLU A 51 3.69 4.88 -20.02
N LEU A 52 2.53 5.52 -20.07
CA LEU A 52 1.23 4.87 -19.91
C LEU A 52 0.34 5.27 -21.08
N VAL A 53 -0.17 4.27 -21.79
CA VAL A 53 -1.03 4.46 -22.96
C VAL A 53 -0.41 5.46 -23.96
N GLY A 54 0.91 5.30 -24.24
CA GLY A 54 1.65 6.16 -25.17
C GLY A 54 1.88 7.60 -24.70
N SER A 55 1.74 7.89 -23.39
CA SER A 55 2.02 9.21 -22.83
C SER A 55 2.96 9.12 -21.64
N LYS A 56 3.89 10.05 -21.54
CA LYS A 56 4.76 10.20 -20.37
C LYS A 56 3.99 10.89 -19.25
N LEU A 57 3.65 10.15 -18.21
CA LEU A 57 2.89 10.65 -17.06
C LEU A 57 3.73 10.52 -15.78
N LYS A 58 3.64 11.52 -14.91
CA LYS A 58 4.28 11.50 -13.59
C LYS A 58 3.39 10.74 -12.62
N MET A 59 3.85 9.57 -12.19
CA MET A 59 3.23 8.80 -11.13
C MET A 59 3.87 9.14 -9.79
N GLU A 60 3.06 9.45 -8.80
CA GLU A 60 3.47 9.58 -7.40
C GLU A 60 3.08 8.33 -6.62
N MET A 61 3.89 7.97 -5.63
CA MET A 61 3.70 6.77 -4.83
C MET A 61 4.00 7.05 -3.37
N LEU A 62 3.19 6.48 -2.49
CA LEU A 62 3.40 6.38 -1.05
C LEU A 62 3.63 4.91 -0.74
N VAL A 63 4.77 4.57 -0.13
CA VAL A 63 5.19 3.18 0.08
C VAL A 63 5.55 2.94 1.53
N CYS A 64 5.03 1.89 2.11
CA CYS A 64 5.24 1.48 3.50
C CYS A 64 5.57 -0.01 3.56
N PRO A 65 6.84 -0.41 3.77
CA PRO A 65 7.19 -1.79 4.07
C PRO A 65 6.90 -2.10 5.54
N ALA A 66 6.04 -3.09 5.81
CA ALA A 66 5.69 -3.49 7.16
C ALA A 66 5.18 -4.95 7.19
N GLY A 67 5.45 -5.69 8.26
CA GLY A 67 4.90 -7.02 8.49
C GLY A 67 5.24 -8.09 7.44
N GLY A 68 6.33 -7.92 6.68
CA GLY A 68 6.71 -8.83 5.59
C GLY A 68 5.95 -8.59 4.28
N ALA A 69 5.28 -7.44 4.17
CA ALA A 69 4.62 -6.97 2.96
C ALA A 69 4.98 -5.51 2.66
N THR A 70 4.75 -5.08 1.43
CA THR A 70 4.85 -3.69 0.99
C THR A 70 3.46 -3.18 0.66
N TYR A 71 3.04 -2.12 1.33
CA TYR A 71 1.78 -1.40 1.13
C TYR A 71 2.08 -0.15 0.31
N ALA A 72 1.39 0.04 -0.80
CA ALA A 72 1.62 1.19 -1.66
C ALA A 72 0.31 1.80 -2.17
N LEU A 73 0.26 3.12 -2.19
CA LEU A 73 -0.73 3.90 -2.91
C LEU A 73 -0.02 4.68 -4.00
N SER A 74 -0.36 4.41 -5.25
CA SER A 74 0.15 5.15 -6.42
C SER A 74 -0.98 5.94 -7.05
N PHE A 75 -0.67 7.10 -7.62
CA PHE A 75 -1.63 7.90 -8.35
C PHE A 75 -0.99 8.67 -9.49
N VAL A 76 -1.77 8.93 -10.53
CA VAL A 76 -1.37 9.61 -11.74
C VAL A 76 -2.53 10.43 -12.30
N ASP A 77 -2.24 11.66 -12.76
CA ASP A 77 -3.22 12.49 -13.46
C ASP A 77 -3.16 12.19 -14.97
N VAL A 78 -4.31 11.91 -15.57
CA VAL A 78 -4.44 11.73 -17.01
C VAL A 78 -4.98 13.01 -17.65
N PRO A 79 -4.58 13.32 -18.91
CA PRO A 79 -4.93 14.60 -19.53
C PRO A 79 -6.40 14.71 -19.95
N GLU A 80 -7.10 13.59 -20.11
CA GLU A 80 -8.47 13.57 -20.63
C GLU A 80 -9.26 12.34 -20.14
N PRO A 81 -10.60 12.42 -20.05
CA PRO A 81 -11.45 11.33 -19.54
C PRO A 81 -11.30 10.02 -20.29
N ALA A 82 -11.10 10.06 -21.62
CA ALA A 82 -10.95 8.88 -22.46
C ALA A 82 -9.74 8.01 -22.08
N ARG A 83 -8.76 8.55 -21.37
CA ARG A 83 -7.57 7.83 -20.93
C ARG A 83 -7.71 7.14 -19.57
N VAL A 84 -8.73 7.46 -18.80
CA VAL A 84 -8.91 6.88 -17.46
C VAL A 84 -8.98 5.36 -17.52
N ASN A 85 -9.85 4.80 -18.35
CA ASN A 85 -10.02 3.35 -18.44
C ASN A 85 -8.80 2.62 -19.04
N PRO A 86 -8.18 3.07 -20.13
CA PRO A 86 -6.95 2.48 -20.62
C PRO A 86 -5.81 2.49 -19.57
N VAL A 87 -5.64 3.57 -18.82
CA VAL A 87 -4.61 3.65 -17.77
C VAL A 87 -4.93 2.72 -16.60
N LEU A 88 -6.19 2.60 -16.17
CA LEU A 88 -6.60 1.61 -15.15
C LEU A 88 -6.25 0.18 -15.60
N ALA A 89 -6.55 -0.16 -16.87
CA ALA A 89 -6.25 -1.48 -17.40
C ALA A 89 -4.74 -1.75 -17.50
N GLU A 90 -3.96 -0.77 -17.98
CA GLU A 90 -2.52 -0.92 -18.12
C GLU A 90 -1.82 -1.06 -16.76
N LEU A 91 -2.19 -0.24 -15.74
CA LEU A 91 -1.67 -0.37 -14.38
C LEU A 91 -1.98 -1.74 -13.78
N ARG A 92 -3.19 -2.27 -14.02
CA ARG A 92 -3.57 -3.61 -13.57
C ARG A 92 -2.74 -4.69 -14.23
N MET A 93 -2.57 -4.63 -15.55
CA MET A 93 -1.72 -5.57 -16.28
C MET A 93 -0.26 -5.51 -15.82
N ALA A 94 0.27 -4.30 -15.63
CA ALA A 94 1.63 -4.11 -15.13
C ALA A 94 1.81 -4.67 -13.71
N ALA A 95 0.87 -4.42 -12.81
CA ALA A 95 0.93 -4.92 -11.43
C ALA A 95 0.94 -6.45 -11.38
N LEU A 96 0.11 -7.11 -12.19
CA LEU A 96 0.06 -8.57 -12.29
C LEU A 96 1.30 -9.13 -13.00
N GLY A 97 1.75 -8.48 -14.08
CA GLY A 97 2.95 -8.88 -14.83
C GLY A 97 4.23 -8.78 -14.01
N ASN A 98 4.37 -7.75 -13.18
CA ASN A 98 5.55 -7.53 -12.32
C ASN A 98 5.77 -8.66 -11.30
N VAL A 99 4.73 -9.39 -10.93
CA VAL A 99 4.82 -10.54 -10.02
C VAL A 99 4.55 -11.86 -10.74
N GLN A 100 4.54 -11.88 -12.07
CA GLN A 100 4.25 -13.08 -12.86
C GLN A 100 2.99 -13.79 -12.33
N ALA A 101 1.91 -13.03 -12.13
CA ALA A 101 0.71 -13.49 -11.43
C ALA A 101 0.06 -14.69 -12.11
N GLU A 102 -0.26 -15.70 -11.31
CA GLU A 102 -0.95 -16.92 -11.74
C GLU A 102 -2.43 -16.83 -11.35
N MET A 103 -3.32 -17.19 -12.27
CA MET A 103 -4.76 -17.29 -12.07
C MET A 103 -5.36 -16.11 -11.25
N PRO A 104 -5.22 -14.85 -11.73
CA PRO A 104 -5.71 -13.68 -10.99
C PRO A 104 -7.24 -13.73 -10.88
N SER A 105 -7.72 -13.45 -9.68
CA SER A 105 -9.15 -13.20 -9.44
C SER A 105 -9.42 -11.70 -9.49
N SER A 106 -10.63 -11.30 -9.90
CA SER A 106 -11.04 -9.90 -9.89
C SER A 106 -12.49 -9.72 -9.43
N SER A 107 -12.75 -8.55 -8.84
CA SER A 107 -14.09 -8.13 -8.43
C SER A 107 -14.21 -6.61 -8.55
N PRO A 108 -15.44 -6.05 -8.65
CA PRO A 108 -15.63 -4.61 -8.69
C PRO A 108 -15.07 -3.90 -7.44
N ALA A 109 -14.35 -2.80 -7.64
CA ALA A 109 -13.90 -1.93 -6.56
C ALA A 109 -15.03 -1.00 -6.11
N ARG A 110 -15.08 -0.74 -4.80
CA ARG A 110 -16.01 0.22 -4.19
C ARG A 110 -15.24 1.07 -3.18
N ILE A 111 -14.89 2.29 -3.58
CA ILE A 111 -14.20 3.27 -2.73
C ILE A 111 -15.14 4.46 -2.51
N ALA A 112 -15.31 4.87 -1.25
CA ALA A 112 -16.19 5.99 -0.90
C ALA A 112 -15.75 7.27 -1.63
N GLY A 113 -16.64 7.87 -2.41
CA GLY A 113 -16.40 9.10 -3.18
C GLY A 113 -15.62 8.94 -4.48
N MET A 114 -15.32 7.72 -4.95
CA MET A 114 -14.74 7.49 -6.28
C MET A 114 -15.72 7.85 -7.40
N THR A 115 -15.21 8.11 -8.59
CA THR A 115 -16.04 8.17 -9.79
C THR A 115 -16.49 6.74 -10.15
N PRO A 116 -17.80 6.47 -10.28
CA PRO A 116 -18.28 5.15 -10.71
C PRO A 116 -17.66 4.75 -12.05
N ASN A 117 -17.05 3.56 -12.09
CA ASN A 117 -16.31 3.10 -13.27
C ASN A 117 -16.28 1.57 -13.30
N ALA A 118 -16.64 0.96 -14.45
CA ALA A 118 -16.63 -0.49 -14.64
C ALA A 118 -15.21 -1.09 -14.62
N GLU A 119 -14.17 -0.30 -14.97
CA GLU A 119 -12.76 -0.72 -14.90
C GLU A 119 -12.16 -0.56 -13.48
N ALA A 120 -12.92 -0.01 -12.54
CA ALA A 120 -12.50 0.01 -11.15
C ALA A 120 -12.64 -1.40 -10.55
N LEU A 121 -11.50 -2.05 -10.35
CA LEU A 121 -11.42 -3.46 -9.96
C LEU A 121 -10.49 -3.67 -8.77
N ARG A 122 -10.82 -4.68 -7.97
CA ARG A 122 -9.91 -5.33 -7.02
C ARG A 122 -9.35 -6.58 -7.68
N VAL A 123 -8.09 -6.88 -7.47
CA VAL A 123 -7.45 -8.11 -7.92
C VAL A 123 -6.69 -8.78 -6.80
N ALA A 124 -6.60 -10.11 -6.88
CA ALA A 124 -5.76 -10.91 -6.01
C ALA A 124 -5.15 -12.07 -6.82
N ALA A 125 -3.87 -12.32 -6.62
CA ALA A 125 -3.17 -13.42 -7.26
C ALA A 125 -1.99 -13.90 -6.40
N ALA A 126 -1.59 -15.17 -6.58
CA ALA A 126 -0.26 -15.65 -6.27
C ALA A 126 0.68 -15.32 -7.42
N GLY A 127 1.98 -15.23 -7.16
CA GLY A 127 2.97 -15.00 -8.19
C GLY A 127 4.39 -15.07 -7.63
N HIS A 128 5.36 -14.62 -8.40
CA HIS A 128 6.78 -14.65 -8.05
C HIS A 128 7.44 -13.31 -8.36
N LEU A 129 8.35 -12.90 -7.50
CA LEU A 129 9.27 -11.79 -7.78
C LEU A 129 10.35 -12.22 -8.79
N PRO A 130 11.07 -11.26 -9.41
CA PRO A 130 12.16 -11.60 -10.36
C PRO A 130 13.27 -12.48 -9.79
N ASP A 131 13.46 -12.50 -8.47
CA ASP A 131 14.39 -13.37 -7.76
C ASP A 131 13.84 -14.78 -7.46
N GLY A 132 12.60 -15.06 -7.91
CA GLY A 132 11.91 -16.33 -7.70
C GLY A 132 11.15 -16.45 -6.38
N ALA A 133 11.19 -15.45 -5.51
CA ALA A 133 10.45 -15.47 -4.25
C ALA A 133 8.94 -15.48 -4.49
N ALA A 134 8.23 -16.47 -3.92
CA ALA A 134 6.78 -16.57 -4.01
C ALA A 134 6.13 -15.42 -3.23
N VAL A 135 5.14 -14.75 -3.84
CA VAL A 135 4.40 -13.64 -3.25
C VAL A 135 2.90 -13.77 -3.48
N GLN A 136 2.15 -13.08 -2.62
CA GLN A 136 0.74 -12.75 -2.83
C GLN A 136 0.66 -11.28 -3.22
N VAL A 137 -0.14 -10.96 -4.22
CA VAL A 137 -0.50 -9.60 -4.60
C VAL A 137 -1.99 -9.39 -4.40
N ARG A 138 -2.34 -8.29 -3.77
CA ARG A 138 -3.71 -7.78 -3.69
C ARG A 138 -3.68 -6.31 -4.07
N ALA A 139 -4.56 -5.89 -4.94
CA ALA A 139 -4.59 -4.50 -5.38
C ALA A 139 -6.01 -4.03 -5.66
N VAL A 140 -6.20 -2.71 -5.57
CA VAL A 140 -7.43 -2.03 -5.97
C VAL A 140 -7.07 -0.91 -6.93
N PHE A 141 -7.82 -0.82 -8.03
CA PHE A 141 -7.67 0.19 -9.07
C PHE A 141 -8.96 0.99 -9.16
N PHE A 142 -8.87 2.30 -9.08
CA PHE A 142 -10.04 3.19 -9.09
C PHE A 142 -9.65 4.58 -9.60
N ALA A 143 -10.65 5.43 -9.84
CA ALA A 143 -10.40 6.80 -10.30
C ALA A 143 -11.36 7.79 -9.62
N LYS A 144 -10.93 9.07 -9.53
CA LYS A 144 -11.79 10.21 -9.24
C LYS A 144 -11.48 11.32 -10.23
N GLY A 145 -12.46 11.66 -11.06
CA GLY A 145 -12.25 12.58 -12.18
C GLY A 145 -11.14 12.06 -13.11
N LEU A 146 -10.13 12.86 -13.31
CA LEU A 146 -8.97 12.52 -14.17
C LEU A 146 -7.80 11.88 -13.42
N ARG A 147 -7.94 11.63 -12.11
CA ARG A 147 -6.88 10.99 -11.33
C ARG A 147 -7.16 9.51 -11.18
N VAL A 148 -6.20 8.70 -11.57
CA VAL A 148 -6.20 7.23 -11.48
C VAL A 148 -5.36 6.80 -10.30
N TYR A 149 -5.84 5.80 -9.56
CA TYR A 149 -5.21 5.30 -8.34
C TYR A 149 -5.00 3.80 -8.41
N GLN A 150 -3.93 3.35 -7.77
CA GLN A 150 -3.63 1.96 -7.48
C GLN A 150 -3.23 1.83 -6.01
N GLY A 151 -4.05 1.16 -5.21
CA GLY A 151 -3.64 0.65 -3.90
C GLY A 151 -3.16 -0.78 -4.04
N SER A 152 -2.00 -1.15 -3.48
CA SER A 152 -1.47 -2.51 -3.60
C SER A 152 -0.77 -2.99 -2.34
N VAL A 153 -0.88 -4.28 -2.08
CA VAL A 153 -0.13 -5.01 -1.06
C VAL A 153 0.55 -6.19 -1.74
N ILE A 154 1.87 -6.28 -1.57
CA ILE A 154 2.69 -7.39 -2.09
C ILE A 154 3.51 -7.92 -0.93
N GLY A 155 3.38 -9.21 -0.65
CA GLY A 155 4.09 -9.83 0.47
C GLY A 155 4.28 -11.33 0.30
N THR A 156 5.23 -11.90 1.03
CA THR A 156 5.54 -13.35 1.00
C THR A 156 4.58 -14.17 1.85
N LYS A 157 3.76 -13.52 2.70
CA LYS A 157 2.76 -14.16 3.54
C LYS A 157 1.38 -13.60 3.22
N ALA A 158 0.43 -14.48 3.04
CA ALA A 158 -0.97 -14.10 2.93
C ALA A 158 -1.45 -13.57 4.29
N ALA A 159 -1.70 -12.27 4.36
CA ALA A 159 -2.28 -11.61 5.53
C ALA A 159 -3.60 -10.94 5.12
N ALA A 160 -4.52 -11.76 4.63
CA ALA A 160 -5.75 -11.31 3.97
C ALA A 160 -6.56 -10.28 4.78
N GLU A 161 -6.63 -10.45 6.10
CA GLU A 161 -7.32 -9.52 6.99
C GLU A 161 -6.60 -8.15 7.06
N THR A 162 -5.28 -8.17 7.22
CA THR A 162 -4.44 -6.98 7.27
C THR A 162 -4.43 -6.23 5.93
N ASP A 163 -4.33 -6.98 4.83
CA ASP A 163 -4.36 -6.43 3.48
C ASP A 163 -5.71 -5.75 3.20
N GLU A 164 -6.80 -6.35 3.70
CA GLU A 164 -8.15 -5.81 3.54
C GLU A 164 -8.31 -4.49 4.32
N ILE A 165 -7.74 -4.35 5.52
CA ILE A 165 -7.76 -3.10 6.28
C ILE A 165 -7.17 -1.96 5.43
N PHE A 166 -6.02 -2.19 4.78
CA PHE A 166 -5.41 -1.21 3.89
C PHE A 166 -6.26 -0.92 2.66
N LEU A 167 -6.67 -1.97 1.91
CA LEU A 167 -7.34 -1.82 0.62
C LEU A 167 -8.78 -1.30 0.73
N SER A 168 -9.45 -1.49 1.87
CA SER A 168 -10.78 -0.92 2.14
C SER A 168 -10.71 0.44 2.85
N GLY A 169 -9.54 0.82 3.36
CA GLY A 169 -9.33 2.07 4.10
C GLY A 169 -9.29 3.33 3.23
N PHE A 170 -9.29 3.19 1.89
CA PHE A 170 -9.31 4.35 1.00
C PHE A 170 -10.66 5.04 0.98
N ARG A 171 -10.65 6.37 1.08
CA ARG A 171 -11.85 7.20 0.90
C ARG A 171 -11.48 8.61 0.46
N PHE A 172 -12.37 9.25 -0.26
CA PHE A 172 -12.25 10.66 -0.58
C PHE A 172 -12.96 11.48 0.51
N PRO A 173 -12.35 12.60 0.97
CA PRO A 173 -13.01 13.54 1.84
C PRO A 173 -14.29 14.06 1.18
N ALA A 174 -15.30 14.36 2.02
CA ALA A 174 -16.55 14.99 1.59
C ALA A 174 -16.32 16.45 1.15
#